data_0bc9d947f80639d91883c22f0c551a14
#
_entry.id   0bc9d947f80639d91883c22f0c551a14
#
_cell.length_a   1.000
_cell.length_b   1.000
_cell.length_c   1.000
_cell.angle_alpha   90.00
_cell.angle_beta   90.00
_cell.angle_gamma   90.00
#
_symmetry.space_group_name_H-M   'P 1'
#
loop_
_entity.id
_entity.type
_entity.pdbx_description
1 polymer ?
#
loop_
_entity_poly.entity_id
_entity_poly.type
_entity_poly.pdbx_seq_one_letter_code
_entity_poly.pdbx_strand_id
1 'polypeptide(L)'
;MKLNELSPAAGSTKNRHRVGRGVGSGKGKTGGRGVKGQKSRSGVAINGFEGGQMPIYMRLPKRGFTARNSKNHAWLNLGLLSKAIEAGKLDVKKEITEEVLVASGVIRRVKDGVRLLAKGEAPKKVKITVTGASKAAVEAIEKAGGTVTLTGPVRTEKAE
;
A
#
# COMPACT_ATOMS: atom_id res chain seq x y z
N MET A 1 -31.40 0.66 15.94
CA MET A 1 -30.09 0.26 16.50
C MET A 1 -29.85 1.07 17.76
N LYS A 2 -29.70 0.44 18.90
CA LYS A 2 -29.42 1.12 20.18
C LYS A 2 -27.90 1.12 20.40
N LEU A 3 -27.39 2.10 21.19
CA LEU A 3 -25.95 2.21 21.46
C LEU A 3 -25.34 0.97 22.12
N ASN A 4 -26.11 0.24 22.90
CA ASN A 4 -25.70 -1.01 23.56
C ASN A 4 -25.66 -2.24 22.59
N GLU A 5 -26.20 -2.12 21.39
CA GLU A 5 -26.15 -3.16 20.35
C GLU A 5 -24.93 -3.05 19.45
N LEU A 6 -24.18 -1.92 19.56
CA LEU A 6 -22.96 -1.71 18.79
C LEU A 6 -21.84 -2.61 19.31
N SER A 7 -21.44 -3.56 18.48
CA SER A 7 -20.31 -4.43 18.75
C SER A 7 -19.36 -4.44 17.53
N PRO A 8 -18.05 -4.51 17.75
CA PRO A 8 -17.10 -4.65 16.65
C PRO A 8 -17.32 -6.00 15.94
N ALA A 9 -16.88 -6.08 14.69
CA ALA A 9 -16.92 -7.32 13.93
C ALA A 9 -16.22 -8.46 14.69
N ALA A 10 -16.73 -9.67 14.60
CA ALA A 10 -16.17 -10.84 15.28
C ALA A 10 -14.69 -11.03 14.91
N GLY A 11 -13.81 -11.14 15.89
CA GLY A 11 -12.37 -11.30 15.71
C GLY A 11 -11.58 -10.00 15.46
N SER A 12 -12.24 -8.83 15.37
CA SER A 12 -11.54 -7.53 15.23
C SER A 12 -10.86 -7.05 16.50
N THR A 13 -11.38 -7.46 17.66
CA THR A 13 -10.80 -7.15 18.97
C THR A 13 -10.20 -8.40 19.59
N LYS A 14 -8.96 -8.29 20.05
CA LYS A 14 -8.27 -9.36 20.77
C LYS A 14 -8.15 -8.99 22.25
N ASN A 15 -8.40 -9.93 23.14
CA ASN A 15 -8.17 -9.73 24.56
C ASN A 15 -6.70 -9.43 24.84
N ARG A 16 -6.45 -8.39 25.66
CA ARG A 16 -5.09 -8.03 26.08
C ARG A 16 -4.44 -9.18 26.83
N HIS A 17 -3.28 -9.60 26.37
CA HIS A 17 -2.51 -10.65 27.03
C HIS A 17 -1.89 -10.13 28.32
N ARG A 18 -2.28 -10.74 29.45
CA ARG A 18 -1.77 -10.38 30.80
C ARG A 18 -0.66 -11.35 31.20
N VAL A 19 0.58 -10.88 31.22
CA VAL A 19 1.75 -11.68 31.60
C VAL A 19 1.91 -11.76 33.13
N GLY A 20 2.55 -12.80 33.64
CA GLY A 20 2.81 -12.97 35.05
C GLY A 20 1.56 -13.26 35.91
N ARG A 21 0.53 -13.92 35.35
CA ARG A 21 -0.76 -14.23 36.00
C ARG A 21 -0.98 -15.74 36.23
N GLY A 22 0.04 -16.44 36.65
CA GLY A 22 -0.02 -17.84 37.00
C GLY A 22 0.41 -18.78 35.88
N VAL A 23 0.67 -20.03 36.25
CA VAL A 23 1.20 -21.07 35.35
C VAL A 23 0.17 -21.44 34.28
N GLY A 24 -1.09 -21.53 34.65
CA GLY A 24 -2.20 -21.89 33.73
C GLY A 24 -2.41 -20.92 32.59
N SER A 25 -1.90 -19.67 32.69
CA SER A 25 -1.96 -18.69 31.59
C SER A 25 -0.95 -18.97 30.48
N GLY A 26 -0.02 -19.92 30.67
CA GLY A 26 1.12 -20.17 29.78
C GLY A 26 2.20 -19.07 29.75
N LYS A 27 1.94 -17.97 30.45
CA LYS A 27 2.86 -16.80 30.55
C LYS A 27 2.98 -16.29 31.98
N GLY A 28 2.97 -17.23 32.95
CA GLY A 28 3.30 -16.98 34.36
C GLY A 28 4.80 -16.71 34.56
N LYS A 29 5.21 -16.53 35.80
CA LYS A 29 6.61 -16.33 36.26
C LYS A 29 7.39 -15.32 35.41
N THR A 30 8.07 -15.77 34.34
CA THR A 30 8.91 -14.93 33.47
C THR A 30 8.14 -14.22 32.31
N GLY A 31 6.83 -14.39 32.22
CA GLY A 31 6.02 -13.79 31.18
C GLY A 31 6.34 -14.28 29.76
N GLY A 32 7.01 -15.42 29.59
CA GLY A 32 7.43 -15.97 28.32
C GLY A 32 8.74 -15.36 27.75
N ARG A 33 9.49 -14.60 28.58
CA ARG A 33 10.76 -13.98 28.17
C ARG A 33 12.01 -14.79 28.53
N GLY A 34 11.85 -15.96 29.14
CA GLY A 34 12.97 -16.76 29.69
C GLY A 34 13.44 -16.27 31.05
N VAL A 35 14.53 -16.81 31.52
CA VAL A 35 14.98 -16.58 32.91
C VAL A 35 15.76 -15.28 33.07
N LYS A 36 16.87 -15.14 32.38
CA LYS A 36 17.78 -13.99 32.46
C LYS A 36 18.26 -13.65 31.03
N GLY A 37 18.91 -12.53 30.87
CA GLY A 37 19.53 -12.13 29.64
C GLY A 37 19.04 -10.75 29.15
N GLN A 38 19.75 -10.21 28.21
CA GLN A 38 19.51 -8.87 27.70
C GLN A 38 18.12 -8.74 27.02
N LYS A 39 17.67 -9.77 26.31
CA LYS A 39 16.37 -9.79 25.62
C LYS A 39 15.16 -9.89 26.55
N SER A 40 15.35 -10.27 27.80
CA SER A 40 14.24 -10.37 28.77
C SER A 40 13.84 -9.02 29.36
N ARG A 41 14.61 -7.97 29.13
CA ARG A 41 14.39 -6.61 29.62
C ARG A 41 13.81 -5.73 28.50
N SER A 42 13.06 -4.69 28.86
CA SER A 42 12.57 -3.67 27.94
C SER A 42 13.65 -2.63 27.66
N GLY A 43 13.57 -1.99 26.47
CA GLY A 43 14.46 -0.89 26.10
C GLY A 43 15.87 -1.30 25.65
N VAL A 44 16.15 -2.59 25.52
CA VAL A 44 17.46 -3.06 25.06
C VAL A 44 17.37 -3.56 23.63
N ALA A 45 17.97 -2.83 22.71
CA ALA A 45 18.11 -3.23 21.32
C ALA A 45 19.44 -3.94 21.11
N ILE A 46 19.39 -5.19 20.65
CA ILE A 46 20.60 -5.99 20.29
C ILE A 46 20.60 -6.39 18.81
N ASN A 47 19.61 -5.93 18.05
CA ASN A 47 19.54 -6.19 16.62
C ASN A 47 20.71 -5.47 15.92
N GLY A 48 21.50 -6.22 15.15
CA GLY A 48 22.65 -5.69 14.44
C GLY A 48 23.92 -5.48 15.27
N PHE A 49 23.94 -5.93 16.54
CA PHE A 49 25.17 -5.95 17.33
C PHE A 49 26.06 -7.13 16.93
N GLU A 50 27.30 -6.85 16.56
CA GLU A 50 28.29 -7.82 16.06
C GLU A 50 29.47 -7.99 17.03
N GLY A 51 29.24 -7.99 18.33
CA GLY A 51 30.27 -8.24 19.35
C GLY A 51 31.31 -7.12 19.49
N GLY A 52 31.02 -5.90 19.04
CA GLY A 52 31.95 -4.78 19.01
C GLY A 52 32.60 -4.52 17.64
N GLN A 53 32.50 -5.46 16.73
CA GLN A 53 32.83 -5.24 15.32
C GLN A 53 31.86 -4.22 14.71
N MET A 54 32.35 -3.37 13.79
CA MET A 54 31.52 -2.40 13.08
C MET A 54 30.34 -3.09 12.38
N PRO A 55 29.09 -2.73 12.69
CA PRO A 55 27.91 -3.35 12.12
C PRO A 55 27.88 -3.23 10.59
N ILE A 56 27.25 -4.21 9.90
CA ILE A 56 27.21 -4.28 8.43
C ILE A 56 26.70 -3.00 7.78
N TYR A 57 25.69 -2.32 8.35
CA TYR A 57 25.14 -1.08 7.84
C TYR A 57 26.14 0.10 7.90
N MET A 58 27.19 0.02 8.74
CA MET A 58 28.25 1.02 8.81
C MET A 58 29.45 0.64 7.91
N ARG A 59 29.65 -0.66 7.64
CA ARG A 59 30.71 -1.14 6.73
C ARG A 59 30.38 -0.91 5.28
N LEU A 60 29.10 -0.89 4.93
CA LEU A 60 28.66 -0.64 3.56
C LEU A 60 28.85 0.84 3.19
N PRO A 61 29.41 1.14 2.00
CA PRO A 61 29.53 2.51 1.55
C PRO A 61 28.18 3.17 1.37
N LYS A 62 28.08 4.43 1.76
CA LYS A 62 26.90 5.26 1.49
C LYS A 62 26.78 5.48 -0.01
N ARG A 63 25.58 5.40 -0.55
CA ARG A 63 25.33 5.66 -1.98
C ARG A 63 23.99 6.35 -2.19
N GLY A 64 23.90 7.05 -3.31
CA GLY A 64 22.71 7.74 -3.73
C GLY A 64 22.44 9.02 -2.98
N PHE A 65 21.39 9.66 -3.40
CA PHE A 65 20.87 10.88 -2.79
C PHE A 65 19.34 10.90 -2.91
N THR A 66 18.69 11.69 -2.09
CA THR A 66 17.25 11.90 -2.18
C THR A 66 16.98 13.11 -3.08
N ALA A 67 16.37 12.86 -4.24
CA ALA A 67 15.98 13.94 -5.15
C ALA A 67 14.85 14.76 -4.52
N ARG A 68 15.04 16.08 -4.36
CA ARG A 68 14.06 16.99 -3.74
C ARG A 68 12.75 17.07 -4.54
N ASN A 69 12.83 16.98 -5.87
CA ASN A 69 11.71 17.14 -6.80
C ASN A 69 11.14 15.79 -7.27
N SER A 70 11.33 14.69 -6.51
CA SER A 70 10.74 13.41 -6.88
C SER A 70 9.22 13.45 -6.74
N LYS A 71 8.50 13.24 -7.84
CA LYS A 71 7.03 13.18 -7.87
C LYS A 71 6.53 11.89 -7.24
N ASN A 72 5.54 12.00 -6.37
CA ASN A 72 4.93 10.89 -5.68
C ASN A 72 3.49 10.67 -6.20
N HIS A 73 3.33 9.81 -7.20
CA HIS A 73 2.03 9.52 -7.79
C HIS A 73 1.21 8.53 -6.95
N ALA A 74 -0.11 8.65 -7.02
CA ALA A 74 -1.01 7.60 -6.57
C ALA A 74 -1.05 6.49 -7.62
N TRP A 75 -0.98 5.22 -7.20
CA TRP A 75 -0.99 4.07 -8.11
C TRP A 75 -2.39 3.49 -8.25
N LEU A 76 -2.81 3.28 -9.48
CA LEU A 76 -4.06 2.61 -9.83
C LEU A 76 -3.75 1.38 -10.68
N ASN A 77 -4.08 0.20 -10.19
CA ASN A 77 -3.95 -1.05 -10.95
C ASN A 77 -5.23 -1.36 -11.71
N LEU A 78 -5.12 -1.97 -12.90
CA LEU A 78 -6.26 -2.38 -13.72
C LEU A 78 -7.23 -3.30 -12.95
N GLY A 79 -6.72 -4.27 -12.21
CA GLY A 79 -7.56 -5.15 -11.40
C GLY A 79 -8.31 -4.46 -10.26
N LEU A 80 -7.79 -3.34 -9.72
CA LEU A 80 -8.52 -2.53 -8.75
C LEU A 80 -9.65 -1.76 -9.43
N LEU A 81 -9.40 -1.26 -10.65
CA LEU A 81 -10.40 -0.58 -11.46
C LEU A 81 -11.54 -1.53 -11.83
N SER A 82 -11.25 -2.77 -12.28
CA SER A 82 -12.25 -3.80 -12.57
C SER A 82 -13.12 -4.10 -11.36
N LYS A 83 -12.52 -4.34 -10.20
CA LYS A 83 -13.26 -4.57 -8.95
C LYS A 83 -14.14 -3.39 -8.53
N ALA A 84 -13.70 -2.17 -8.76
CA ALA A 84 -14.48 -0.97 -8.45
C ALA A 84 -15.70 -0.82 -9.37
N ILE A 85 -15.57 -1.20 -10.64
CA ILE A 85 -16.66 -1.24 -11.61
C ILE A 85 -17.67 -2.33 -11.26
N GLU A 86 -17.19 -3.56 -10.95
CA GLU A 86 -18.03 -4.68 -10.50
C GLU A 86 -18.80 -4.36 -9.22
N ALA A 87 -18.18 -3.64 -8.30
CA ALA A 87 -18.81 -3.18 -7.07
C ALA A 87 -19.79 -2.00 -7.27
N GLY A 88 -19.98 -1.52 -8.51
CA GLY A 88 -20.87 -0.40 -8.83
C GLY A 88 -20.39 0.97 -8.34
N LYS A 89 -19.13 1.11 -7.95
CA LYS A 89 -18.54 2.38 -7.49
C LYS A 89 -18.16 3.32 -8.62
N LEU A 90 -17.95 2.78 -9.82
CA LEU A 90 -17.56 3.53 -11.02
C LEU A 90 -18.45 3.15 -12.19
N ASP A 91 -18.94 4.16 -12.89
CA ASP A 91 -19.74 4.01 -14.11
C ASP A 91 -18.83 3.94 -15.34
N VAL A 92 -18.88 2.84 -16.08
CA VAL A 92 -18.10 2.63 -17.32
C VAL A 92 -18.50 3.62 -18.41
N LYS A 93 -19.78 4.11 -18.41
CA LYS A 93 -20.30 5.03 -19.42
C LYS A 93 -19.77 6.45 -19.29
N LYS A 94 -19.34 6.83 -18.10
CA LYS A 94 -18.79 8.16 -17.81
C LYS A 94 -17.28 8.14 -17.93
N GLU A 95 -16.70 9.29 -18.22
CA GLU A 95 -15.26 9.46 -18.20
C GLU A 95 -14.76 9.39 -16.73
N ILE A 96 -13.77 8.54 -16.49
CA ILE A 96 -13.17 8.34 -15.17
C ILE A 96 -11.99 9.29 -15.03
N THR A 97 -12.22 10.42 -14.36
CA THR A 97 -11.17 11.38 -14.00
C THR A 97 -10.56 11.07 -12.65
N GLU A 98 -9.43 11.69 -12.32
CA GLU A 98 -8.76 11.54 -11.04
C GLU A 98 -9.65 11.93 -9.86
N GLU A 99 -10.51 12.94 -10.02
CA GLU A 99 -11.48 13.39 -9.01
C GLU A 99 -12.56 12.33 -8.75
N VAL A 100 -13.07 11.70 -9.79
CA VAL A 100 -14.07 10.62 -9.70
C VAL A 100 -13.47 9.41 -8.95
N LEU A 101 -12.19 9.11 -9.16
CA LEU A 101 -11.48 8.04 -8.46
C LEU A 101 -11.34 8.31 -6.95
N VAL A 102 -11.17 9.56 -6.55
CA VAL A 102 -11.15 9.94 -5.13
C VAL A 102 -12.55 9.93 -4.54
N ALA A 103 -13.54 10.49 -5.24
CA ALA A 103 -14.94 10.53 -4.79
C ALA A 103 -15.53 9.13 -4.60
N SER A 104 -15.19 8.18 -5.47
CA SER A 104 -15.59 6.76 -5.35
C SER A 104 -14.82 5.97 -4.27
N GLY A 105 -13.78 6.57 -3.69
CA GLY A 105 -12.93 5.94 -2.66
C GLY A 105 -11.99 4.84 -3.20
N VAL A 106 -11.81 4.74 -4.52
CA VAL A 106 -10.86 3.81 -5.15
C VAL A 106 -9.42 4.23 -4.86
N ILE A 107 -9.18 5.54 -4.85
CA ILE A 107 -7.91 6.15 -4.45
C ILE A 107 -8.18 7.10 -3.28
N ARG A 108 -7.33 7.07 -2.27
CA ARG A 108 -7.49 7.92 -1.08
C ARG A 108 -7.18 9.40 -1.34
N ARG A 109 -6.21 9.71 -2.20
CA ARG A 109 -5.78 11.06 -2.57
C ARG A 109 -4.96 11.03 -3.87
N VAL A 110 -5.05 12.07 -4.68
CA VAL A 110 -4.38 12.18 -5.97
C VAL A 110 -2.85 12.33 -5.86
N LYS A 111 -2.35 13.02 -4.81
CA LYS A 111 -0.93 13.39 -4.66
C LYS A 111 -0.45 14.27 -5.85
N ASP A 112 0.66 13.88 -6.54
CA ASP A 112 1.19 14.54 -7.74
C ASP A 112 0.57 13.98 -9.05
N GLY A 113 -0.62 13.39 -8.94
CA GLY A 113 -1.35 12.76 -10.04
C GLY A 113 -1.49 11.24 -9.87
N VAL A 114 -2.31 10.63 -10.71
CA VAL A 114 -2.57 9.19 -10.71
C VAL A 114 -1.77 8.51 -11.81
N ARG A 115 -1.14 7.38 -11.49
CA ARG A 115 -0.42 6.56 -12.44
C ARG A 115 -1.07 5.18 -12.58
N LEU A 116 -1.46 4.84 -13.81
CA LEU A 116 -2.10 3.58 -14.15
C LEU A 116 -1.06 2.48 -14.41
N LEU A 117 -1.27 1.30 -13.79
CA LEU A 117 -0.37 0.15 -13.85
C LEU A 117 -1.11 -1.11 -14.32
N ALA A 118 -0.44 -1.95 -15.11
CA ALA A 118 -1.00 -3.13 -15.77
C ALA A 118 -1.10 -4.38 -14.87
N LYS A 119 -1.43 -4.23 -13.58
CA LYS A 119 -1.63 -5.39 -12.70
C LYS A 119 -3.11 -5.78 -12.65
N GLY A 120 -3.43 -7.01 -13.08
CA GLY A 120 -4.80 -7.55 -13.12
C GLY A 120 -5.44 -7.39 -14.50
N GLU A 121 -6.72 -7.75 -14.59
CA GLU A 121 -7.48 -7.70 -15.84
C GLU A 121 -7.96 -6.31 -16.16
N ALA A 122 -7.93 -5.94 -17.44
CA ALA A 122 -8.40 -4.66 -17.91
C ALA A 122 -9.94 -4.65 -18.05
N PRO A 123 -10.62 -3.63 -17.55
CA PRO A 123 -12.05 -3.49 -17.73
C PRO A 123 -12.38 -3.13 -19.19
N LYS A 124 -13.52 -3.60 -19.69
CA LYS A 124 -13.95 -3.39 -21.07
C LYS A 124 -14.54 -1.98 -21.28
N LYS A 125 -14.20 -1.36 -22.41
CA LYS A 125 -14.78 -0.09 -22.88
C LYS A 125 -14.74 1.08 -21.92
N VAL A 126 -13.64 1.24 -21.17
CA VAL A 126 -13.47 2.31 -20.19
C VAL A 126 -12.77 3.52 -20.82
N LYS A 127 -13.25 4.72 -20.50
CA LYS A 127 -12.57 5.98 -20.79
C LYS A 127 -11.96 6.53 -19.53
N ILE A 128 -10.64 6.66 -19.49
CA ILE A 128 -9.93 7.10 -18.28
C ILE A 128 -8.96 8.23 -18.60
N THR A 129 -9.00 9.28 -17.77
CA THR A 129 -8.09 10.43 -17.84
C THR A 129 -7.24 10.48 -16.58
N VAL A 130 -5.92 10.29 -16.76
CA VAL A 130 -4.94 10.20 -15.67
C VAL A 130 -3.64 10.94 -16.02
N THR A 131 -2.86 11.31 -15.00
CA THR A 131 -1.58 12.00 -15.18
C THR A 131 -0.55 11.14 -15.90
N GLY A 132 -0.56 9.82 -15.69
CA GLY A 132 0.40 8.92 -16.34
C GLY A 132 -0.06 7.49 -16.38
N ALA A 133 0.50 6.70 -17.30
CA ALA A 133 0.26 5.27 -17.41
C ALA A 133 1.54 4.52 -17.81
N SER A 134 1.61 3.23 -17.51
CA SER A 134 2.65 2.36 -18.08
C SER A 134 2.25 1.93 -19.49
N LYS A 135 3.21 1.71 -20.39
CA LYS A 135 2.98 1.25 -21.77
C LYS A 135 2.04 0.02 -21.79
N ALA A 136 2.34 -0.99 -20.99
CA ALA A 136 1.53 -2.20 -20.87
C ALA A 136 0.09 -1.94 -20.37
N ALA A 137 -0.15 -0.90 -19.55
CA ALA A 137 -1.49 -0.57 -19.10
C ALA A 137 -2.33 0.10 -20.20
N VAL A 138 -1.70 0.95 -21.00
CA VAL A 138 -2.35 1.57 -22.16
C VAL A 138 -2.75 0.50 -23.19
N GLU A 139 -1.81 -0.36 -23.57
CA GLU A 139 -2.07 -1.47 -24.50
C GLU A 139 -3.18 -2.42 -24.00
N ALA A 140 -3.20 -2.72 -22.69
CA ALA A 140 -4.23 -3.60 -22.12
C ALA A 140 -5.62 -2.98 -22.19
N ILE A 141 -5.76 -1.66 -21.95
CA ILE A 141 -7.04 -0.95 -22.05
C ILE A 141 -7.46 -0.80 -23.50
N GLU A 142 -6.56 -0.48 -24.41
CA GLU A 142 -6.85 -0.37 -25.86
C GLU A 142 -7.29 -1.72 -26.42
N LYS A 143 -6.63 -2.82 -26.07
CA LYS A 143 -7.07 -4.20 -26.42
C LYS A 143 -8.45 -4.53 -25.87
N ALA A 144 -8.83 -3.97 -24.71
CA ALA A 144 -10.16 -4.12 -24.12
C ALA A 144 -11.21 -3.16 -24.72
N GLY A 145 -10.83 -2.35 -25.73
CA GLY A 145 -11.71 -1.39 -26.40
C GLY A 145 -11.97 -0.11 -25.60
N GLY A 146 -11.13 0.22 -24.65
CA GLY A 146 -11.13 1.47 -23.89
C GLY A 146 -10.20 2.52 -24.46
N THR A 147 -10.22 3.72 -23.88
CA THR A 147 -9.33 4.85 -24.23
C THR A 147 -8.67 5.42 -22.98
N VAL A 148 -7.36 5.74 -23.09
CA VAL A 148 -6.59 6.37 -22.02
C VAL A 148 -6.12 7.74 -22.49
N THR A 149 -6.53 8.79 -21.77
CA THR A 149 -6.06 10.16 -21.99
C THR A 149 -5.04 10.52 -20.93
N LEU A 150 -3.84 10.95 -21.34
CA LEU A 150 -2.78 11.34 -20.43
C LEU A 150 -2.74 12.87 -20.29
N THR A 151 -2.88 13.37 -19.06
CA THR A 151 -2.83 14.81 -18.75
C THR A 151 -1.41 15.27 -18.40
N GLY A 152 -0.52 14.36 -18.04
CA GLY A 152 0.88 14.65 -17.70
C GLY A 152 1.76 14.84 -18.94
N PRO A 153 2.96 15.43 -18.81
CA PRO A 153 3.90 15.57 -19.91
C PRO A 153 4.28 14.17 -20.43
N VAL A 154 3.91 13.91 -21.67
CA VAL A 154 4.29 12.71 -22.39
C VAL A 154 5.83 12.73 -22.53
N ARG A 155 6.53 11.78 -21.92
CA ARG A 155 7.93 11.53 -22.25
C ARG A 155 7.96 10.93 -23.66
N THR A 156 8.10 11.78 -24.66
CA THR A 156 8.51 11.33 -25.99
C THR A 156 9.91 10.74 -25.81
N GLU A 157 10.05 9.42 -25.93
CA GLU A 157 11.36 8.81 -26.12
C GLU A 157 11.93 9.43 -27.39
N LYS A 158 13.04 10.15 -27.25
CA LYS A 158 13.83 10.54 -28.42
C LYS A 158 14.23 9.22 -29.09
N ALA A 159 13.72 9.02 -30.32
CA ALA A 159 14.27 8.03 -31.22
C ALA A 159 15.74 8.44 -31.48
N GLU A 160 16.69 7.63 -31.04
CA GLU A 160 18.05 7.64 -31.55
C GLU A 160 18.09 6.93 -32.90
#